data_33e0b5119735347cd4c837e7d4b6461d
#
_entry.id   33e0b5119735347cd4c837e7d4b6461d
#
_cell.length_a   1.000
_cell.length_b   1.000
_cell.length_c   1.000
_cell.angle_alpha   90.00
_cell.angle_beta   90.00
_cell.angle_gamma   90.00
#
_symmetry.space_group_name_H-M   'P 1'
#
loop_
_entity.id
_entity.type
_entity.pdbx_description
1 polymer ?
#
loop_
_entity_poly.entity_id
_entity_poly.type
_entity_poly.pdbx_seq_one_letter_code
_entity_poly.pdbx_strand_id
1 'polypeptide(L)'
;DTPVIADATVYSLLSKTAASEIKLFSPDAKIIIMLRNPLEMLYAHHAQLVFNGLGEDEPLTDFAEAWQAECLRRVGHQIPPETRVLEALYYRVLADYTPQVSRYYGTFGASAVQVVFYDDFKRDAAETTRTIFRFLGLEHEVALDTPVINPNTVVRYPSIRWVIAHIPSGFKALFPKTLRGIFRLVVGRINTKVSPRSEMDATLQRDIAAYFSPRTPALSTLLGRAIPWAEPLLKATQDVDEIGRED
;
A
#
# COMPACT_ATOMS: atom_id res chain seq x y z
N ASP A 1 33.06 -12.10 -3.99
CA ASP A 1 31.82 -11.28 -4.00
C ASP A 1 30.66 -12.15 -3.56
N THR A 2 30.13 -11.88 -2.37
CA THR A 2 28.94 -12.58 -1.91
C THR A 2 27.72 -11.92 -2.54
N PRO A 3 26.86 -12.65 -3.28
CA PRO A 3 25.69 -12.05 -3.90
C PRO A 3 24.73 -11.55 -2.83
N VAL A 4 24.19 -10.32 -3.00
CA VAL A 4 23.11 -9.81 -2.17
C VAL A 4 21.79 -10.32 -2.72
N ILE A 5 21.00 -10.96 -1.84
CA ILE A 5 19.65 -11.43 -2.16
C ILE A 5 18.66 -10.48 -1.52
N ALA A 6 17.70 -9.98 -2.30
CA ALA A 6 16.64 -9.10 -1.81
C ALA A 6 15.28 -9.77 -2.00
N ASP A 7 14.41 -9.65 -1.00
CA ASP A 7 12.97 -9.94 -1.08
C ASP A 7 12.17 -8.65 -0.95
N ALA A 8 11.14 -8.49 -1.76
CA ALA A 8 10.29 -7.28 -1.79
C ALA A 8 8.82 -7.65 -1.59
N THR A 9 8.46 -8.08 -0.40
CA THR A 9 7.11 -8.48 -0.04
C THR A 9 6.39 -7.36 0.71
N VAL A 10 5.41 -6.71 0.07
CA VAL A 10 4.70 -5.53 0.60
C VAL A 10 3.93 -5.78 1.90
N TYR A 11 3.41 -6.99 2.11
CA TYR A 11 2.64 -7.34 3.32
C TYR A 11 3.51 -7.77 4.50
N SER A 12 4.83 -7.91 4.33
CA SER A 12 5.73 -8.26 5.45
C SER A 12 5.71 -7.22 6.55
N LEU A 13 5.55 -5.93 6.22
CA LEU A 13 5.44 -4.88 7.22
C LEU A 13 4.17 -5.00 8.06
N LEU A 14 3.05 -5.36 7.43
CA LEU A 14 1.74 -5.56 8.08
C LEU A 14 1.73 -6.82 8.95
N SER A 15 2.40 -7.88 8.54
CA SER A 15 2.44 -9.18 9.22
C SER A 15 2.96 -9.05 10.65
N LYS A 16 2.30 -9.75 11.59
CA LYS A 16 2.73 -9.79 12.99
C LYS A 16 3.90 -10.75 13.23
N THR A 17 4.13 -11.71 12.33
CA THR A 17 5.14 -12.76 12.48
C THR A 17 6.34 -12.59 11.55
N ALA A 18 6.19 -11.88 10.43
CA ALA A 18 7.24 -11.77 9.41
C ALA A 18 8.59 -11.29 9.98
N ALA A 19 8.59 -10.30 10.88
CA ALA A 19 9.85 -9.82 11.47
C ALA A 19 10.61 -10.93 12.22
N SER A 20 9.92 -11.72 13.03
CA SER A 20 10.53 -12.85 13.75
C SER A 20 10.94 -14.00 12.82
N GLU A 21 10.13 -14.30 11.82
CA GLU A 21 10.42 -15.35 10.83
C GLU A 21 11.65 -14.97 9.97
N ILE A 22 11.74 -13.71 9.53
CA ILE A 22 12.92 -13.20 8.82
C ILE A 22 14.15 -13.29 9.71
N LYS A 23 14.03 -12.90 11.00
CA LYS A 23 15.16 -12.96 11.96
C LYS A 23 15.64 -14.39 12.20
N LEU A 24 14.74 -15.36 12.22
CA LEU A 24 15.09 -16.78 12.34
C LEU A 24 15.79 -17.31 11.09
N PHE A 25 15.35 -16.89 9.91
CA PHE A 25 15.92 -17.31 8.64
C PHE A 25 17.26 -16.63 8.35
N SER A 26 17.36 -15.34 8.61
CA SER A 26 18.55 -14.51 8.37
C SER A 26 18.75 -13.53 9.51
N PRO A 27 19.53 -13.92 10.55
CA PRO A 27 19.73 -13.09 11.74
C PRO A 27 20.33 -11.71 11.45
N ASP A 28 21.14 -11.60 10.40
CA ASP A 28 21.85 -10.36 10.01
C ASP A 28 21.17 -9.65 8.83
N ALA A 29 19.90 -9.97 8.54
CA ALA A 29 19.15 -9.31 7.48
C ALA A 29 19.06 -7.80 7.72
N LYS A 30 19.32 -7.03 6.67
CA LYS A 30 19.08 -5.60 6.64
C LYS A 30 17.67 -5.33 6.11
N ILE A 31 16.93 -4.52 6.81
CA ILE A 31 15.51 -4.26 6.53
C ILE A 31 15.35 -2.85 5.95
N ILE A 32 14.69 -2.74 4.82
CA ILE A 32 14.31 -1.46 4.23
C ILE A 32 12.79 -1.34 4.29
N ILE A 33 12.30 -0.27 4.91
CA ILE A 33 10.88 0.02 5.05
C ILE A 33 10.60 1.32 4.30
N MET A 34 9.77 1.27 3.26
CA MET A 34 9.33 2.47 2.56
C MET A 34 7.94 2.87 3.06
N LEU A 35 7.85 4.06 3.63
CA LEU A 35 6.60 4.65 4.12
C LEU A 35 6.11 5.73 3.16
N ARG A 36 4.81 5.88 3.08
CA ARG A 36 4.15 6.87 2.23
C ARG A 36 3.05 7.58 3.00
N ASN A 37 2.69 8.81 2.57
CA ASN A 37 1.51 9.50 3.09
C ASN A 37 0.30 8.56 3.14
N PRO A 38 -0.34 8.35 4.31
CA PRO A 38 -1.48 7.46 4.47
C PRO A 38 -2.61 7.72 3.48
N LEU A 39 -2.94 8.98 3.20
CA LEU A 39 -3.98 9.34 2.21
C LEU A 39 -3.65 8.76 0.84
N GLU A 40 -2.45 9.03 0.34
CA GLU A 40 -2.03 8.56 -0.98
C GLU A 40 -1.86 7.03 -1.03
N MET A 41 -1.32 6.46 0.04
CA MET A 41 -1.06 5.02 0.12
C MET A 41 -2.35 4.22 0.14
N LEU A 42 -3.30 4.59 1.00
CA LEU A 42 -4.56 3.87 1.16
C LEU A 42 -5.44 3.98 -0.10
N TYR A 43 -5.48 5.16 -0.70
CA TYR A 43 -6.22 5.36 -1.96
C TYR A 43 -5.61 4.53 -3.11
N ALA A 44 -4.27 4.46 -3.16
CA ALA A 44 -3.57 3.63 -4.14
C ALA A 44 -3.81 2.14 -3.89
N HIS A 45 -3.77 1.73 -2.63
CA HIS A 45 -3.96 0.34 -2.21
C HIS A 45 -5.38 -0.14 -2.52
N HIS A 46 -6.41 0.63 -2.15
CA HIS A 46 -7.80 0.31 -2.50
C HIS A 46 -7.97 0.15 -4.02
N ALA A 47 -7.49 1.10 -4.81
CA ALA A 47 -7.54 1.02 -6.26
C ALA A 47 -6.86 -0.26 -6.80
N GLN A 48 -5.74 -0.67 -6.18
CA GLN A 48 -5.03 -1.89 -6.55
C GLN A 48 -5.81 -3.16 -6.18
N LEU A 49 -6.46 -3.21 -5.02
CA LEU A 49 -7.30 -4.34 -4.62
C LEU A 49 -8.52 -4.48 -5.55
N VAL A 50 -9.19 -3.37 -5.83
CA VAL A 50 -10.29 -3.32 -6.78
C VAL A 50 -9.83 -3.77 -8.18
N PHE A 51 -8.60 -3.47 -8.57
CA PHE A 51 -8.03 -3.83 -9.87
C PHE A 51 -7.58 -5.29 -9.95
N ASN A 52 -6.81 -5.79 -8.98
CA ASN A 52 -6.11 -7.09 -9.06
C ASN A 52 -7.04 -8.30 -9.16
N GLY A 53 -8.08 -8.34 -8.38
CA GLY A 53 -8.98 -9.48 -8.27
C GLY A 53 -10.18 -9.44 -9.22
N LEU A 54 -10.23 -8.50 -10.20
CA LEU A 54 -11.47 -8.22 -10.90
C LEU A 54 -12.63 -7.95 -9.92
N GLY A 55 -12.32 -7.42 -8.71
CA GLY A 55 -13.24 -7.21 -7.61
C GLY A 55 -13.35 -8.38 -6.63
N GLU A 56 -12.53 -9.44 -6.81
CA GLU A 56 -12.52 -10.59 -5.88
C GLU A 56 -11.88 -10.22 -4.53
N ASP A 57 -10.79 -9.43 -4.56
CA ASP A 57 -10.10 -8.99 -3.34
C ASP A 57 -10.85 -7.84 -2.63
N GLU A 58 -11.43 -6.87 -3.38
CA GLU A 58 -12.24 -5.78 -2.87
C GLU A 58 -13.40 -5.47 -3.82
N PRO A 59 -14.63 -5.88 -3.50
CA PRO A 59 -15.80 -5.64 -4.35
C PRO A 59 -16.35 -4.22 -4.23
N LEU A 60 -16.09 -3.51 -3.12
CA LEU A 60 -16.51 -2.13 -2.93
C LEU A 60 -15.62 -1.23 -3.76
N THR A 61 -16.14 -0.70 -4.85
CA THR A 61 -15.40 0.16 -5.78
C THR A 61 -15.29 1.60 -5.28
N ASP A 62 -16.20 2.03 -4.41
CA ASP A 62 -16.10 3.29 -3.70
C ASP A 62 -15.22 3.13 -2.48
N PHE A 63 -14.20 4.01 -2.35
CA PHE A 63 -13.26 3.89 -1.25
C PHE A 63 -13.87 4.38 0.08
N ALA A 64 -14.85 5.29 0.07
CA ALA A 64 -15.53 5.71 1.29
C ALA A 64 -16.34 4.54 1.88
N GLU A 65 -17.04 3.79 1.03
CA GLU A 65 -17.74 2.57 1.46
C GLU A 65 -16.77 1.52 2.00
N ALA A 66 -15.64 1.28 1.32
CA ALA A 66 -14.62 0.33 1.75
C ALA A 66 -13.97 0.74 3.07
N TRP A 67 -13.70 2.03 3.28
CA TRP A 67 -13.18 2.59 4.54
C TRP A 67 -14.14 2.37 5.71
N GLN A 68 -15.45 2.58 5.49
CA GLN A 68 -16.47 2.34 6.51
C GLN A 68 -16.68 0.85 6.78
N ALA A 69 -16.59 0.00 5.75
CA ALA A 69 -16.76 -1.44 5.87
C ALA A 69 -15.72 -2.11 6.79
N GLU A 70 -14.56 -1.49 7.03
CA GLU A 70 -13.52 -2.06 7.90
C GLU A 70 -14.05 -2.42 9.29
N CYS A 71 -14.93 -1.61 9.87
CA CYS A 71 -15.51 -1.86 11.19
C CYS A 71 -16.29 -3.19 11.22
N LEU A 72 -17.07 -3.46 10.17
CA LEU A 72 -17.82 -4.70 10.03
C LEU A 72 -16.91 -5.88 9.70
N ARG A 73 -15.89 -5.68 8.89
CA ARG A 73 -14.90 -6.71 8.54
C ARG A 73 -14.12 -7.21 9.75
N ARG A 74 -13.83 -6.33 10.70
CA ARG A 74 -13.12 -6.70 11.94
C ARG A 74 -13.93 -7.64 12.84
N VAL A 75 -15.25 -7.68 12.69
CA VAL A 75 -16.14 -8.59 13.41
C VAL A 75 -16.67 -9.72 12.53
N GLY A 76 -16.03 -9.95 11.37
CA GLY A 76 -16.31 -11.07 10.49
C GLY A 76 -17.43 -10.85 9.48
N HIS A 77 -17.95 -9.62 9.35
CA HIS A 77 -18.98 -9.28 8.36
C HIS A 77 -18.37 -8.62 7.12
N GLN A 78 -19.07 -8.68 6.00
CA GLN A 78 -18.67 -8.05 4.72
C GLN A 78 -17.25 -8.41 4.26
N ILE A 79 -16.79 -9.62 4.57
CA ILE A 79 -15.52 -10.15 4.09
C ILE A 79 -15.80 -10.82 2.73
N PRO A 80 -15.13 -10.39 1.65
CA PRO A 80 -15.27 -11.05 0.36
C PRO A 80 -14.77 -12.51 0.44
N PRO A 81 -15.50 -13.49 -0.10
CA PRO A 81 -15.17 -14.92 0.07
C PRO A 81 -13.84 -15.31 -0.58
N GLU A 82 -13.40 -14.56 -1.59
CA GLU A 82 -12.15 -14.82 -2.32
C GLU A 82 -10.95 -14.01 -1.77
N THR A 83 -11.12 -13.32 -0.63
CA THR A 83 -10.06 -12.51 -0.02
C THR A 83 -8.86 -13.38 0.36
N ARG A 84 -7.70 -13.09 -0.22
CA ARG A 84 -6.46 -13.82 0.03
C ARG A 84 -5.71 -13.35 1.27
N VAL A 85 -5.77 -12.06 1.55
CA VAL A 85 -5.12 -11.41 2.70
C VAL A 85 -6.14 -10.49 3.35
N LEU A 86 -6.76 -10.98 4.42
CA LEU A 86 -7.83 -10.25 5.11
C LEU A 86 -7.35 -8.91 5.69
N GLU A 87 -6.14 -8.89 6.22
CA GLU A 87 -5.52 -7.68 6.80
C GLU A 87 -5.33 -6.57 5.78
N ALA A 88 -5.28 -6.89 4.48
CA ALA A 88 -5.22 -5.90 3.41
C ALA A 88 -6.49 -5.06 3.29
N LEU A 89 -7.61 -5.53 3.85
CA LEU A 89 -8.90 -4.83 3.93
C LEU A 89 -9.04 -3.98 5.21
N TYR A 90 -8.03 -4.00 6.08
CA TYR A 90 -8.01 -3.21 7.33
C TYR A 90 -7.18 -1.95 7.10
N TYR A 91 -7.77 -0.98 6.41
CA TYR A 91 -7.12 0.26 5.98
C TYR A 91 -6.47 1.05 7.12
N ARG A 92 -7.15 1.08 8.29
CA ARG A 92 -6.64 1.76 9.49
C ARG A 92 -5.40 1.07 10.05
N VAL A 93 -5.35 -0.25 10.00
CA VAL A 93 -4.17 -1.03 10.44
C VAL A 93 -3.05 -0.92 9.42
N LEU A 94 -3.40 -0.95 8.13
CA LEU A 94 -2.42 -0.95 7.03
C LEU A 94 -1.51 0.29 7.06
N ALA A 95 -2.04 1.46 7.41
CA ALA A 95 -1.28 2.71 7.48
C ALA A 95 -0.90 3.14 8.90
N ASP A 96 -1.15 2.33 9.92
CA ASP A 96 -0.66 2.58 11.28
C ASP A 96 0.79 2.12 11.41
N TYR A 97 1.71 2.95 10.92
CA TYR A 97 3.12 2.59 10.77
C TYR A 97 3.87 2.45 12.08
N THR A 98 3.50 3.18 13.14
CA THR A 98 4.24 3.19 14.41
C THR A 98 4.43 1.79 15.00
N PRO A 99 3.38 0.98 15.24
CA PRO A 99 3.55 -0.38 15.78
C PRO A 99 4.24 -1.32 14.80
N GLN A 100 4.09 -1.08 13.49
CA GLN A 100 4.73 -1.89 12.46
C GLN A 100 6.24 -1.68 12.46
N VAL A 101 6.71 -0.42 12.38
CA VAL A 101 8.14 -0.08 12.41
C VAL A 101 8.76 -0.46 13.76
N SER A 102 8.07 -0.20 14.87
CA SER A 102 8.53 -0.56 16.22
C SER A 102 8.82 -2.05 16.35
N ARG A 103 8.01 -2.91 15.74
CA ARG A 103 8.23 -4.37 15.69
C ARG A 103 9.55 -4.72 15.03
N TYR A 104 9.86 -4.10 13.89
CA TYR A 104 11.13 -4.33 13.19
C TYR A 104 12.32 -3.77 13.95
N TYR A 105 12.21 -2.58 14.55
CA TYR A 105 13.25 -2.04 15.42
C TYR A 105 13.51 -2.92 16.64
N GLY A 106 12.45 -3.45 17.26
CA GLY A 106 12.58 -4.38 18.40
C GLY A 106 13.23 -5.71 18.02
N THR A 107 13.01 -6.19 16.79
CA THR A 107 13.52 -7.47 16.33
C THR A 107 14.94 -7.40 15.79
N PHE A 108 15.29 -6.36 15.04
CA PHE A 108 16.57 -6.25 14.33
C PHE A 108 17.52 -5.20 14.94
N GLY A 109 17.01 -4.29 15.75
CA GLY A 109 17.73 -3.09 16.18
C GLY A 109 17.66 -1.98 15.13
N ALA A 110 17.77 -0.73 15.57
CA ALA A 110 17.65 0.45 14.71
C ALA A 110 18.73 0.50 13.60
N SER A 111 19.93 -0.02 13.86
CA SER A 111 21.04 -0.02 12.91
C SER A 111 20.84 -0.98 11.73
N ALA A 112 19.99 -2.00 11.87
CA ALA A 112 19.68 -2.95 10.81
C ALA A 112 18.38 -2.64 10.05
N VAL A 113 17.71 -1.51 10.38
CA VAL A 113 16.44 -1.12 9.75
C VAL A 113 16.54 0.31 9.21
N GLN A 114 16.45 0.44 7.89
CA GLN A 114 16.40 1.74 7.20
C GLN A 114 14.98 2.09 6.82
N VAL A 115 14.44 3.17 7.40
CA VAL A 115 13.14 3.71 6.99
C VAL A 115 13.35 4.79 5.94
N VAL A 116 12.63 4.70 4.83
CA VAL A 116 12.67 5.63 3.70
C VAL A 116 11.27 6.19 3.48
N PHE A 117 11.16 7.48 3.21
CA PHE A 117 9.88 8.07 2.80
C PHE A 117 9.76 8.09 1.28
N TYR A 118 8.59 7.69 0.78
CA TYR A 118 8.29 7.76 -0.65
C TYR A 118 8.37 9.19 -1.19
N ASP A 119 8.10 10.18 -0.36
CA ASP A 119 8.24 11.61 -0.69
C ASP A 119 9.70 11.98 -0.98
N ASP A 120 10.66 11.47 -0.19
CA ASP A 120 12.08 11.63 -0.44
C ASP A 120 12.48 10.96 -1.75
N PHE A 121 11.98 9.75 -1.99
CA PHE A 121 12.23 9.02 -3.24
C PHE A 121 11.64 9.77 -4.47
N LYS A 122 10.44 10.33 -4.36
CA LYS A 122 9.85 11.16 -5.45
C LYS A 122 10.68 12.41 -5.74
N ARG A 123 11.23 13.03 -4.71
CA ARG A 123 12.02 14.25 -4.84
C ARG A 123 13.40 13.99 -5.46
N ASP A 124 14.07 12.94 -4.99
CA ASP A 124 15.39 12.53 -5.48
C ASP A 124 15.58 11.01 -5.34
N ALA A 125 15.18 10.30 -6.40
CA ALA A 125 15.29 8.85 -6.43
C ALA A 125 16.75 8.38 -6.41
N ALA A 126 17.65 9.15 -7.05
CA ALA A 126 19.06 8.80 -7.13
C ALA A 126 19.74 8.88 -5.75
N GLU A 127 19.55 9.98 -5.02
CA GLU A 127 20.14 10.12 -3.67
C GLU A 127 19.49 9.16 -2.66
N THR A 128 18.18 8.95 -2.76
CA THR A 128 17.49 7.96 -1.91
C THR A 128 18.07 6.56 -2.14
N THR A 129 18.29 6.17 -3.40
CA THR A 129 18.88 4.86 -3.72
C THR A 129 20.34 4.77 -3.27
N ARG A 130 21.15 5.82 -3.42
CA ARG A 130 22.53 5.84 -2.88
C ARG A 130 22.53 5.66 -1.36
N THR A 131 21.58 6.28 -0.66
CA THR A 131 21.43 6.12 0.80
C THR A 131 21.09 4.68 1.19
N ILE A 132 20.22 4.02 0.41
CA ILE A 132 19.92 2.60 0.57
C ILE A 132 21.17 1.74 0.32
N PHE A 133 21.93 2.01 -0.74
CA PHE A 133 23.13 1.25 -1.07
C PHE A 133 24.21 1.41 0.01
N ARG A 134 24.44 2.64 0.53
CA ARG A 134 25.33 2.84 1.67
C ARG A 134 24.89 2.03 2.90
N PHE A 135 23.59 2.03 3.21
CA PHE A 135 23.04 1.20 4.28
C PHE A 135 23.29 -0.28 4.06
N LEU A 136 23.16 -0.77 2.83
CA LEU A 136 23.44 -2.17 2.46
C LEU A 136 24.93 -2.51 2.46
N GLY A 137 25.83 -1.51 2.41
CA GLY A 137 27.26 -1.71 2.23
C GLY A 137 27.65 -1.99 0.78
N LEU A 138 26.83 -1.51 -0.18
CA LEU A 138 27.10 -1.64 -1.61
C LEU A 138 27.76 -0.37 -2.12
N GLU A 139 29.05 -0.49 -2.52
CA GLU A 139 29.87 0.67 -2.93
C GLU A 139 29.86 0.93 -4.44
N HIS A 140 28.81 0.57 -5.15
CA HIS A 140 28.76 0.78 -6.60
C HIS A 140 27.97 2.04 -6.98
N GLU A 141 28.60 2.92 -7.76
CA GLU A 141 27.88 3.94 -8.53
C GLU A 141 27.13 3.24 -9.67
N VAL A 142 25.87 2.93 -9.43
CA VAL A 142 24.98 2.44 -10.49
C VAL A 142 24.32 3.64 -11.15
N ALA A 143 24.45 3.75 -12.47
CA ALA A 143 23.60 4.65 -13.24
C ALA A 143 22.15 4.19 -13.08
N LEU A 144 21.36 4.96 -12.33
CA LEU A 144 19.97 4.60 -12.02
C LEU A 144 19.08 5.13 -13.13
N ASP A 145 18.59 4.23 -13.96
CA ASP A 145 17.38 4.49 -14.74
C ASP A 145 16.18 4.15 -13.85
N THR A 146 15.43 5.17 -13.44
CA THR A 146 14.26 5.01 -12.54
C THR A 146 12.95 5.29 -13.30
N PRO A 147 12.57 4.43 -14.26
CA PRO A 147 11.29 4.60 -14.95
C PRO A 147 10.12 4.41 -13.96
N VAL A 148 9.01 5.10 -14.21
CA VAL A 148 7.76 4.86 -13.48
C VAL A 148 7.22 3.46 -13.86
N ILE A 149 7.47 2.47 -13.01
CA ILE A 149 7.16 1.06 -13.29
C ILE A 149 5.65 0.77 -13.18
N ASN A 150 4.96 1.39 -12.23
CA ASN A 150 3.53 1.17 -11.99
C ASN A 150 2.73 2.48 -12.13
N PRO A 151 2.48 2.96 -13.36
CA PRO A 151 1.57 4.09 -13.55
C PRO A 151 0.16 3.69 -13.10
N ASN A 152 -0.59 4.69 -12.60
CA ASN A 152 -1.98 4.43 -12.22
C ASN A 152 -2.77 3.92 -13.43
N THR A 153 -3.34 2.72 -13.30
CA THR A 153 -4.15 2.08 -14.36
C THR A 153 -5.58 1.94 -13.89
N VAL A 154 -6.51 2.27 -14.78
CA VAL A 154 -7.94 2.12 -14.54
C VAL A 154 -8.56 1.12 -15.55
N VAL A 155 -9.64 0.50 -15.15
CA VAL A 155 -10.39 -0.40 -16.03
C VAL A 155 -11.05 0.42 -17.14
N ARG A 156 -10.80 0.03 -18.40
CA ARG A 156 -11.32 0.71 -19.59
C ARG A 156 -12.81 0.43 -19.82
N TYR A 157 -13.22 -0.81 -19.61
CA TYR A 157 -14.59 -1.28 -19.82
C TYR A 157 -15.08 -2.03 -18.57
N PRO A 158 -15.77 -1.35 -17.64
CA PRO A 158 -16.30 -1.97 -16.42
C PRO A 158 -17.28 -3.11 -16.69
N SER A 159 -18.04 -3.04 -17.80
CA SER A 159 -18.98 -4.10 -18.23
C SER A 159 -18.29 -5.43 -18.48
N ILE A 160 -17.11 -5.44 -19.11
CA ILE A 160 -16.33 -6.67 -19.33
C ILE A 160 -15.93 -7.28 -17.98
N ARG A 161 -15.54 -6.44 -17.04
CA ARG A 161 -15.19 -6.86 -15.69
C ARG A 161 -16.40 -7.46 -14.97
N TRP A 162 -17.55 -6.81 -15.06
CA TRP A 162 -18.80 -7.31 -14.46
C TRP A 162 -19.17 -8.69 -14.99
N VAL A 163 -19.13 -8.89 -16.33
CA VAL A 163 -19.41 -10.18 -16.96
C VAL A 163 -18.47 -11.27 -16.44
N ILE A 164 -17.17 -11.00 -16.35
CA ILE A 164 -16.17 -11.97 -15.88
C ILE A 164 -16.38 -12.31 -14.40
N ALA A 165 -16.70 -11.33 -13.57
CA ALA A 165 -16.98 -11.53 -12.15
C ALA A 165 -18.21 -12.43 -11.93
N HIS A 166 -19.24 -12.28 -12.78
CA HIS A 166 -20.52 -13.01 -12.66
C HIS A 166 -20.54 -14.35 -13.40
N ILE A 167 -19.44 -14.82 -13.99
CA ILE A 167 -19.35 -16.16 -14.55
C ILE A 167 -19.47 -17.18 -13.39
N PRO A 168 -20.46 -18.09 -13.42
CA PRO A 168 -20.65 -19.09 -12.37
C PRO A 168 -19.39 -19.96 -12.18
N SER A 169 -19.10 -20.31 -10.92
CA SER A 169 -17.91 -21.09 -10.57
C SER A 169 -17.84 -22.44 -11.30
N GLY A 170 -18.98 -23.08 -11.56
CA GLY A 170 -19.08 -24.31 -12.36
C GLY A 170 -18.61 -24.12 -13.81
N PHE A 171 -18.88 -22.97 -14.41
CA PHE A 171 -18.41 -22.64 -15.77
C PHE A 171 -16.91 -22.32 -15.78
N LYS A 172 -16.43 -21.64 -14.73
CA LYS A 172 -14.98 -21.40 -14.54
C LYS A 172 -14.18 -22.70 -14.40
N ALA A 173 -14.79 -23.77 -13.84
CA ALA A 173 -14.13 -25.07 -13.66
C ALA A 173 -13.93 -25.86 -14.97
N LEU A 174 -14.72 -25.57 -16.02
CA LEU A 174 -14.57 -26.20 -17.33
C LEU A 174 -13.29 -25.81 -18.09
N PHE A 175 -12.65 -24.70 -17.69
CA PHE A 175 -11.43 -24.23 -18.33
C PHE A 175 -10.18 -24.59 -17.51
N PRO A 176 -9.12 -25.13 -18.15
CA PRO A 176 -7.84 -25.39 -17.49
C PRO A 176 -7.30 -24.13 -16.78
N LYS A 177 -6.64 -24.30 -15.63
CA LYS A 177 -6.07 -23.18 -14.83
C LYS A 177 -5.13 -22.28 -15.65
N THR A 178 -4.37 -22.89 -16.58
CA THR A 178 -3.48 -22.19 -17.51
C THR A 178 -4.24 -21.26 -18.47
N LEU A 179 -5.33 -21.74 -19.06
CA LEU A 179 -6.16 -20.91 -19.96
C LEU A 179 -6.81 -19.74 -19.21
N ARG A 180 -7.29 -19.98 -17.99
CA ARG A 180 -7.83 -18.92 -17.12
C ARG A 180 -6.78 -17.85 -16.81
N GLY A 181 -5.53 -18.27 -16.56
CA GLY A 181 -4.41 -17.34 -16.34
C GLY A 181 -4.11 -16.48 -17.58
N ILE A 182 -4.03 -17.09 -18.76
CA ILE A 182 -3.81 -16.38 -20.02
C ILE A 182 -4.96 -15.41 -20.32
N PHE A 183 -6.19 -15.87 -20.17
CA PHE A 183 -7.38 -15.02 -20.38
C PHE A 183 -7.39 -13.81 -19.43
N ARG A 184 -7.07 -14.02 -18.13
CA ARG A 184 -6.96 -12.94 -17.15
C ARG A 184 -5.86 -11.93 -17.52
N LEU A 185 -4.69 -12.41 -18.00
CA LEU A 185 -3.59 -11.57 -18.46
C LEU A 185 -3.98 -10.74 -19.70
N VAL A 186 -4.58 -11.37 -20.70
CA VAL A 186 -4.98 -10.72 -21.94
C VAL A 186 -6.08 -9.70 -21.70
N VAL A 187 -7.13 -10.07 -20.98
CA VAL A 187 -8.24 -9.15 -20.66
C VAL A 187 -7.75 -8.04 -19.74
N GLY A 188 -6.89 -8.35 -18.79
CA GLY A 188 -6.25 -7.34 -17.94
C GLY A 188 -5.51 -6.29 -18.77
N ARG A 189 -4.63 -6.72 -19.70
CA ARG A 189 -3.87 -5.80 -20.57
C ARG A 189 -4.72 -4.97 -21.52
N ILE A 190 -5.72 -5.58 -22.16
CA ILE A 190 -6.57 -4.89 -23.14
C ILE A 190 -7.57 -3.96 -22.46
N ASN A 191 -8.06 -4.35 -21.28
CA ASN A 191 -9.09 -3.62 -20.55
C ASN A 191 -8.54 -2.60 -19.56
N THR A 192 -7.27 -2.23 -19.68
CA THR A 192 -6.64 -1.22 -18.83
C THR A 192 -6.14 -0.02 -19.64
N LYS A 193 -6.23 1.14 -19.05
CA LYS A 193 -5.58 2.36 -19.56
C LYS A 193 -4.87 3.07 -18.42
N VAL A 194 -3.74 3.70 -18.72
CA VAL A 194 -3.11 4.66 -17.83
C VAL A 194 -4.02 5.89 -17.74
N SER A 195 -4.37 6.29 -16.54
CA SER A 195 -5.21 7.46 -16.28
C SER A 195 -4.72 8.17 -15.04
N PRO A 196 -4.75 9.50 -14.99
CA PRO A 196 -4.59 10.20 -13.73
C PRO A 196 -5.57 9.63 -12.71
N ARG A 197 -5.15 9.52 -11.45
CA ARG A 197 -6.06 9.10 -10.38
C ARG A 197 -7.07 10.23 -10.18
N SER A 198 -8.37 9.87 -10.04
CA SER A 198 -9.37 10.83 -9.60
C SER A 198 -8.98 11.39 -8.22
N GLU A 199 -9.34 12.62 -7.96
CA GLU A 199 -9.18 13.18 -6.62
C GLU A 199 -10.05 12.40 -5.62
N MET A 200 -9.53 12.25 -4.40
CA MET A 200 -10.27 11.63 -3.32
C MET A 200 -11.36 12.60 -2.87
N ASP A 201 -12.53 12.09 -2.55
CA ASP A 201 -13.60 12.87 -1.94
C ASP A 201 -13.09 13.62 -0.70
N ALA A 202 -13.43 14.90 -0.58
CA ALA A 202 -12.91 15.79 0.47
C ALA A 202 -13.35 15.34 1.88
N THR A 203 -14.54 14.75 2.01
CA THR A 203 -15.04 14.23 3.29
C THR A 203 -14.25 13.02 3.71
N LEU A 204 -14.03 12.07 2.79
CA LEU A 204 -13.19 10.89 3.04
C LEU A 204 -11.75 11.27 3.34
N GLN A 205 -11.20 12.24 2.61
CA GLN A 205 -9.85 12.75 2.87
C GLN A 205 -9.69 13.27 4.29
N ARG A 206 -10.69 14.00 4.79
CA ARG A 206 -10.75 14.49 6.19
C ARG A 206 -10.83 13.35 7.19
N ASP A 207 -11.72 12.39 6.97
CA ASP A 207 -11.91 11.26 7.88
C ASP A 207 -10.60 10.47 8.06
N ILE A 208 -9.91 10.22 6.95
CA ILE A 208 -8.62 9.53 6.97
C ILE A 208 -7.56 10.41 7.65
N ALA A 209 -7.50 11.70 7.32
CA ALA A 209 -6.56 12.63 7.92
C ALA A 209 -6.79 12.78 9.44
N ALA A 210 -8.05 12.91 9.88
CA ALA A 210 -8.41 12.96 11.29
C ALA A 210 -8.01 11.69 12.05
N TYR A 211 -8.05 10.53 11.39
CA TYR A 211 -7.62 9.28 11.98
C TYR A 211 -6.09 9.20 12.14
N PHE A 212 -5.31 9.62 11.14
CA PHE A 212 -3.84 9.45 11.15
C PHE A 212 -3.06 10.64 11.70
N SER A 213 -3.59 11.87 11.65
CA SER A 213 -2.91 13.07 12.16
C SER A 213 -2.47 12.91 13.63
N PRO A 214 -3.30 12.44 14.57
CA PRO A 214 -2.89 12.26 15.97
C PRO A 214 -1.85 11.16 16.18
N ARG A 215 -1.65 10.28 15.20
CA ARG A 215 -0.66 9.16 15.26
C ARG A 215 0.70 9.54 14.73
N THR A 216 0.79 10.61 13.95
CA THR A 216 2.02 11.08 13.31
C THR A 216 3.12 11.47 14.31
N PRO A 217 2.84 12.16 15.45
CA PRO A 217 3.88 12.49 16.42
C PRO A 217 4.59 11.27 17.02
N ALA A 218 3.87 10.19 17.28
CA ALA A 218 4.46 8.95 17.79
C ALA A 218 5.42 8.32 16.76
N LEU A 219 5.08 8.35 15.48
CA LEU A 219 5.96 7.90 14.41
C LEU A 219 7.20 8.81 14.29
N SER A 220 7.03 10.13 14.38
CA SER A 220 8.13 11.09 14.35
C SER A 220 9.12 10.85 15.50
N THR A 221 8.61 10.62 16.71
CA THR A 221 9.42 10.28 17.88
C THR A 221 10.18 8.96 17.68
N LEU A 222 9.51 7.92 17.19
CA LEU A 222 10.13 6.62 16.91
C LEU A 222 11.27 6.71 15.89
N LEU A 223 11.08 7.53 14.83
CA LEU A 223 12.06 7.67 13.75
C LEU A 223 13.13 8.73 14.04
N GLY A 224 12.96 9.56 15.08
CA GLY A 224 13.86 10.67 15.41
C GLY A 224 13.93 11.75 14.32
N ARG A 225 12.90 11.87 13.46
CA ARG A 225 12.84 12.85 12.36
C ARG A 225 11.42 13.29 12.03
N ALA A 226 11.30 14.43 11.36
CA ALA A 226 10.02 14.95 10.90
C ALA A 226 9.37 14.00 9.85
N ILE A 227 8.06 13.92 9.90
CA ILE A 227 7.26 13.14 8.95
C ILE A 227 6.80 14.07 7.83
N PRO A 228 7.12 13.78 6.54
CA PRO A 228 6.84 14.69 5.43
C PRO A 228 5.37 15.06 5.26
N TRP A 229 4.46 14.14 5.62
CA TRP A 229 3.01 14.34 5.49
C TRP A 229 2.32 14.82 6.77
N ALA A 230 3.05 15.16 7.84
CA ALA A 230 2.45 15.63 9.10
C ALA A 230 1.62 16.91 8.87
N GLU A 231 2.21 17.92 8.24
CA GLU A 231 1.53 19.18 7.92
C GLU A 231 0.39 19.00 6.90
N PRO A 232 0.55 18.30 5.76
CA PRO A 232 -0.53 17.96 4.87
C PRO A 232 -1.73 17.27 5.53
N LEU A 233 -1.50 16.30 6.43
CA LEU A 233 -2.59 15.67 7.18
C LEU A 233 -3.30 16.67 8.11
N LEU A 234 -2.54 17.51 8.77
CA LEU A 234 -3.12 18.51 9.67
C LEU A 234 -4.00 19.53 8.90
N LYS A 235 -3.52 20.02 7.77
CA LYS A 235 -4.29 20.92 6.89
C LYS A 235 -5.56 20.24 6.41
N ALA A 236 -5.50 19.00 5.95
CA ALA A 236 -6.68 18.26 5.50
C ALA A 236 -7.74 18.05 6.59
N THR A 237 -7.41 18.21 7.88
CA THR A 237 -8.39 18.19 8.96
C THR A 237 -9.06 19.56 9.19
N GLN A 238 -8.46 20.68 8.75
CA GLN A 238 -8.85 22.05 9.06
C GLN A 238 -9.64 22.73 7.95
N ASP A 239 -9.50 22.33 6.70
CA ASP A 239 -10.04 23.00 5.49
C ASP A 239 -11.58 23.15 5.42
N VAL A 240 -12.31 22.87 6.48
CA VAL A 240 -13.81 22.97 6.51
C VAL A 240 -14.35 23.93 7.54
N ASP A 241 -13.55 24.37 8.50
CA ASP A 241 -14.02 25.39 9.44
C ASP A 241 -14.20 26.76 8.76
N GLU A 242 -13.64 26.97 7.56
CA GLU A 242 -13.79 28.21 6.80
C GLU A 242 -15.04 28.21 5.89
N ILE A 243 -15.45 27.07 5.33
CA ILE A 243 -16.62 27.00 4.42
C ILE A 243 -17.96 27.08 5.21
N GLY A 244 -17.97 26.67 6.47
CA GLY A 244 -19.19 26.70 7.32
C GLY A 244 -19.42 28.02 8.04
N ARG A 245 -18.64 29.08 7.79
CA ARG A 245 -18.81 30.44 8.40
C ARG A 245 -19.31 31.51 7.45
N GLU A 246 -19.56 31.16 6.19
CA GLU A 246 -20.07 32.08 5.17
C GLU A 246 -21.56 31.84 4.83
N ASP A 247 -22.29 31.02 5.59
CA ASP A 247 -23.77 30.90 5.48
C ASP A 247 -24.49 31.48 6.68
#